data_331668847214a339ce5d3c64accddb55
#
_entry.id   331668847214a339ce5d3c64accddb55
#
_cell.length_a   1.000
_cell.length_b   1.000
_cell.length_c   1.000
_cell.angle_alpha   90.00
_cell.angle_beta   90.00
_cell.angle_gamma   90.00
#
_symmetry.space_group_name_H-M   'P 1'
#
loop_
_entity.id
_entity.type
_entity.pdbx_description
1 polymer ?
#
loop_
_entity_poly.entity_id
_entity_poly.type
_entity_poly.pdbx_seq_one_letter_code
_entity_poly.pdbx_strand_id
1 'polypeptide(L)'
;MTFRKKARPVLLAVVALIALALIILAPYVYVQWRAHPFLRAPGEAVQPAPVAIVFGAGLWRSGAPTPVLADRVTTAVELYEQGVVEKILLSGDNSDPGYNEPEAMRQLALRLGVPEEALVLDFAGRRSYDTCYRARYVFGVQRAIAVTQAYHLPRAVYSCRELGIDTQGVAADRRRYSRGPYLYWRLREVAATLGAVLDLHVLHSQPILGPLQPIVMREPRSRS
;
A
#
# COMPACT_ATOMS: atom_id res chain seq x y z
N MET A 1 2.51 54.05 -21.03
CA MET A 1 1.82 53.62 -19.76
C MET A 1 1.06 52.27 -19.88
N THR A 2 1.11 51.56 -20.98
CA THR A 2 0.32 50.33 -21.26
C THR A 2 0.98 49.00 -20.87
N PHE A 3 2.28 48.94 -20.67
CA PHE A 3 3.02 47.70 -20.32
C PHE A 3 2.75 47.20 -18.91
N ARG A 4 2.53 48.12 -17.94
CA ARG A 4 2.26 47.80 -16.52
C ARG A 4 0.87 47.16 -16.27
N LYS A 5 -0.12 47.43 -17.14
CA LYS A 5 -1.49 46.89 -16.98
C LYS A 5 -1.60 45.44 -17.42
N LYS A 6 -0.76 44.97 -18.38
CA LYS A 6 -0.74 43.57 -18.88
C LYS A 6 0.10 42.66 -17.99
N ALA A 7 1.06 43.15 -17.21
CA ALA A 7 1.94 42.33 -16.35
C ALA A 7 1.22 41.80 -15.10
N ARG A 8 0.24 42.48 -14.56
CA ARG A 8 -0.51 42.03 -13.36
C ARG A 8 -1.28 40.72 -13.55
N PRO A 9 -2.09 40.55 -14.63
CA PRO A 9 -2.82 39.27 -14.80
C PRO A 9 -1.88 38.09 -15.09
N VAL A 10 -0.76 38.32 -15.78
CA VAL A 10 0.26 37.25 -16.00
C VAL A 10 0.92 36.87 -14.71
N LEU A 11 1.29 37.83 -13.86
CA LEU A 11 1.87 37.56 -12.54
C LEU A 11 0.88 36.78 -11.64
N LEU A 12 -0.38 37.15 -11.64
CA LEU A 12 -1.42 36.45 -10.87
C LEU A 12 -1.62 35.02 -11.38
N ALA A 13 -1.61 34.81 -12.69
CA ALA A 13 -1.69 33.47 -13.27
C ALA A 13 -0.49 32.60 -12.90
N VAL A 14 0.73 33.15 -12.93
CA VAL A 14 1.95 32.45 -12.52
C VAL A 14 1.90 32.10 -11.03
N VAL A 15 1.50 33.03 -10.17
CA VAL A 15 1.35 32.78 -8.72
C VAL A 15 0.30 31.70 -8.46
N ALA A 16 -0.83 31.73 -9.16
CA ALA A 16 -1.88 30.70 -9.04
C ALA A 16 -1.38 29.32 -9.48
N LEU A 17 -0.61 29.23 -10.57
CA LEU A 17 -0.01 27.98 -11.04
C LEU A 17 1.02 27.43 -10.04
N ILE A 18 1.86 28.30 -9.47
CA ILE A 18 2.81 27.88 -8.43
C ILE A 18 2.07 27.40 -7.18
N ALA A 19 1.05 28.12 -6.73
CA ALA A 19 0.25 27.71 -5.58
C ALA A 19 -0.43 26.35 -5.82
N LEU A 20 -1.01 26.14 -7.01
CA LEU A 20 -1.61 24.86 -7.38
C LEU A 20 -0.57 23.74 -7.40
N ALA A 21 0.60 23.98 -7.98
CA ALA A 21 1.70 23.02 -7.99
C ALA A 21 2.16 22.65 -6.56
N LEU A 22 2.26 23.64 -5.66
CA LEU A 22 2.59 23.40 -4.25
C LEU A 22 1.52 22.60 -3.53
N ILE A 23 0.24 22.88 -3.74
CA ILE A 23 -0.88 22.10 -3.15
C ILE A 23 -0.81 20.64 -3.56
N ILE A 24 -0.42 20.34 -4.80
CA ILE A 24 -0.35 18.98 -5.33
C ILE A 24 0.93 18.28 -4.91
N LEU A 25 2.07 18.96 -4.96
CA LEU A 25 3.39 18.34 -4.77
C LEU A 25 3.84 18.31 -3.31
N ALA A 26 3.46 19.30 -2.48
CA ALA A 26 3.88 19.32 -1.09
C ALA A 26 3.41 18.12 -0.29
N PRO A 27 2.14 17.64 -0.39
CA PRO A 27 1.72 16.40 0.26
C PRO A 27 2.52 15.18 -0.20
N TYR A 28 2.84 15.09 -1.50
CA TYR A 28 3.65 14.01 -2.03
C TYR A 28 5.06 14.01 -1.41
N VAL A 29 5.75 15.14 -1.42
CA VAL A 29 7.08 15.29 -0.83
C VAL A 29 7.06 15.01 0.68
N TYR A 30 6.06 15.53 1.38
CA TYR A 30 5.87 15.30 2.81
C TYR A 30 5.72 13.82 3.14
N VAL A 31 4.87 13.08 2.40
CA VAL A 31 4.67 11.64 2.59
C VAL A 31 5.94 10.85 2.30
N GLN A 32 6.69 11.20 1.23
CA GLN A 32 7.98 10.57 0.92
C GLN A 32 8.95 10.74 2.10
N TRP A 33 9.07 11.96 2.61
CA TRP A 33 9.97 12.26 3.73
C TRP A 33 9.56 11.55 5.03
N ARG A 34 8.27 11.56 5.37
CA ARG A 34 7.74 10.90 6.59
C ARG A 34 7.89 9.38 6.56
N ALA A 35 7.71 8.77 5.41
CA ALA A 35 7.81 7.32 5.27
C ALA A 35 9.26 6.82 5.17
N HIS A 36 10.18 7.63 4.63
CA HIS A 36 11.55 7.22 4.30
C HIS A 36 12.28 6.41 5.38
N PRO A 37 12.24 6.77 6.68
CA PRO A 37 12.96 6.02 7.71
C PRO A 37 12.47 4.56 7.89
N PHE A 38 11.27 4.26 7.43
CA PHE A 38 10.61 2.96 7.60
C PHE A 38 10.65 2.09 6.34
N LEU A 39 11.25 2.56 5.25
CA LEU A 39 11.35 1.83 3.99
C LEU A 39 12.61 0.98 3.96
N ARG A 40 12.49 -0.22 3.39
CA ARG A 40 13.61 -1.16 3.17
C ARG A 40 13.61 -1.59 1.71
N ALA A 41 14.80 -1.62 1.12
CA ALA A 41 15.01 -2.18 -0.20
C ALA A 41 14.89 -3.72 -0.15
N PRO A 42 14.71 -4.38 -1.30
CA PRO A 42 14.73 -5.85 -1.36
C PRO A 42 16.02 -6.40 -0.75
N GLY A 43 15.90 -7.36 0.18
CA GLY A 43 17.03 -7.99 0.87
C GLY A 43 17.64 -7.20 2.04
N GLU A 44 17.18 -5.98 2.32
CA GLU A 44 17.58 -5.27 3.54
C GLU A 44 16.88 -5.86 4.77
N ALA A 45 17.59 -5.84 5.89
CA ALA A 45 17.05 -6.31 7.16
C ALA A 45 15.82 -5.48 7.59
N VAL A 46 14.76 -6.17 7.97
CA VAL A 46 13.53 -5.60 8.50
C VAL A 46 13.25 -6.19 9.87
N GLN A 47 12.69 -5.39 10.77
CA GLN A 47 12.31 -5.92 12.07
C GLN A 47 11.09 -6.84 11.95
N PRO A 48 11.09 -8.02 12.63
CA PRO A 48 9.96 -8.92 12.60
C PRO A 48 8.65 -8.25 13.04
N ALA A 49 7.58 -8.58 12.35
CA ALA A 49 6.24 -8.12 12.67
C ALA A 49 5.23 -9.28 12.57
N PRO A 50 4.11 -9.26 13.31
CA PRO A 50 3.14 -10.35 13.26
C PRO A 50 2.54 -10.57 11.87
N VAL A 51 2.37 -9.51 11.07
CA VAL A 51 1.61 -9.56 9.82
C VAL A 51 2.36 -8.88 8.68
N ALA A 52 2.42 -9.53 7.51
CA ALA A 52 2.70 -8.85 6.25
C ALA A 52 1.38 -8.40 5.61
N ILE A 53 1.26 -7.14 5.21
CA ILE A 53 0.11 -6.62 4.44
C ILE A 53 0.51 -6.55 2.97
N VAL A 54 -0.14 -7.36 2.14
CA VAL A 54 0.04 -7.38 0.68
C VAL A 54 -1.08 -6.56 0.05
N PHE A 55 -0.71 -5.54 -0.71
CA PHE A 55 -1.66 -4.65 -1.40
C PHE A 55 -1.99 -5.19 -2.79
N GLY A 56 -3.23 -5.07 -3.23
CA GLY A 56 -3.66 -5.42 -4.59
C GLY A 56 -2.94 -4.61 -5.68
N ALA A 57 -2.75 -5.22 -6.85
CA ALA A 57 -2.07 -4.62 -8.01
C ALA A 57 -2.64 -5.06 -9.36
N GLY A 58 -3.81 -5.65 -9.36
CA GLY A 58 -4.56 -6.05 -10.54
C GLY A 58 -4.36 -7.49 -10.99
N LEU A 59 -5.37 -7.98 -11.70
CA LEU A 59 -5.39 -9.27 -12.33
C LEU A 59 -5.38 -9.13 -13.85
N TRP A 60 -4.87 -10.14 -14.55
CA TRP A 60 -5.13 -10.32 -15.96
C TRP A 60 -6.59 -10.71 -16.21
N ARG A 61 -7.06 -10.56 -17.45
CA ARG A 61 -8.42 -11.02 -17.86
C ARG A 61 -8.66 -12.51 -17.59
N SER A 62 -7.61 -13.30 -17.48
CA SER A 62 -7.67 -14.72 -17.11
C SER A 62 -7.90 -14.96 -15.61
N GLY A 63 -7.95 -13.93 -14.78
CA GLY A 63 -7.99 -14.03 -13.33
C GLY A 63 -6.63 -14.28 -12.66
N ALA A 64 -5.56 -14.47 -13.45
CA ALA A 64 -4.22 -14.66 -12.89
C ALA A 64 -3.63 -13.34 -12.37
N PRO A 65 -2.82 -13.36 -11.30
CA PRO A 65 -2.10 -12.19 -10.82
C PRO A 65 -1.23 -11.55 -11.91
N THR A 66 -1.25 -10.21 -12.00
CA THR A 66 -0.26 -9.52 -12.81
C THR A 66 1.16 -9.76 -12.28
N PRO A 67 2.23 -9.56 -13.07
CA PRO A 67 3.60 -9.68 -12.58
C PRO A 67 3.88 -8.81 -11.35
N VAL A 68 3.27 -7.63 -11.27
CA VAL A 68 3.38 -6.70 -10.14
C VAL A 68 2.76 -7.32 -8.88
N LEU A 69 1.56 -7.90 -9.00
CA LEU A 69 0.88 -8.56 -7.89
C LEU A 69 1.61 -9.83 -7.45
N ALA A 70 2.08 -10.63 -8.41
CA ALA A 70 2.85 -11.84 -8.13
C ALA A 70 4.14 -11.52 -7.36
N ASP A 71 4.85 -10.45 -7.71
CA ASP A 71 6.06 -10.01 -7.00
C ASP A 71 5.77 -9.64 -5.55
N ARG A 72 4.62 -8.98 -5.26
CA ARG A 72 4.20 -8.68 -3.88
C ARG A 72 3.94 -9.94 -3.07
N VAL A 73 3.17 -10.87 -3.62
CA VAL A 73 2.87 -12.14 -2.94
C VAL A 73 4.15 -12.91 -2.67
N THR A 74 5.02 -13.07 -3.68
CA THR A 74 6.29 -13.80 -3.52
C THR A 74 7.19 -13.15 -2.45
N THR A 75 7.27 -11.83 -2.41
CA THR A 75 8.05 -11.13 -1.36
C THR A 75 7.47 -11.36 0.04
N ALA A 76 6.13 -11.38 0.19
CA ALA A 76 5.50 -11.68 1.46
C ALA A 76 5.70 -13.15 1.88
N VAL A 77 5.70 -14.08 0.93
CA VAL A 77 6.01 -15.50 1.17
C VAL A 77 7.44 -15.65 1.69
N GLU A 78 8.42 -14.99 1.09
CA GLU A 78 9.81 -15.03 1.57
C GLU A 78 9.96 -14.49 3.01
N LEU A 79 9.23 -13.41 3.35
CA LEU A 79 9.21 -12.89 4.73
C LEU A 79 8.60 -13.90 5.70
N TYR A 80 7.58 -14.66 5.27
CA TYR A 80 6.97 -15.72 6.05
C TYR A 80 7.93 -16.92 6.23
N GLU A 81 8.56 -17.38 5.16
CA GLU A 81 9.52 -18.50 5.20
C GLU A 81 10.74 -18.20 6.09
N GLN A 82 11.18 -16.93 6.11
CA GLN A 82 12.26 -16.45 6.97
C GLN A 82 11.82 -16.27 8.44
N GLY A 83 10.54 -16.48 8.77
CA GLY A 83 10.00 -16.27 10.11
C GLY A 83 9.94 -14.78 10.51
N VAL A 84 10.05 -13.86 9.56
CA VAL A 84 9.95 -12.40 9.78
C VAL A 84 8.50 -12.00 10.05
N VAL A 85 7.54 -12.73 9.46
CA VAL A 85 6.10 -12.57 9.72
C VAL A 85 5.44 -13.92 10.00
N GLU A 86 4.34 -13.92 10.76
CA GLU A 86 3.57 -15.13 11.10
C GLU A 86 2.32 -15.29 10.25
N LYS A 87 1.75 -14.18 9.77
CA LYS A 87 0.54 -14.14 8.95
C LYS A 87 0.72 -13.23 7.75
N ILE A 88 -0.02 -13.51 6.69
CA ILE A 88 -0.05 -12.68 5.47
C ILE A 88 -1.49 -12.22 5.25
N LEU A 89 -1.74 -10.92 5.38
CA LEU A 89 -3.02 -10.28 5.04
C LEU A 89 -2.99 -9.90 3.56
N LEU A 90 -3.80 -10.57 2.76
CA LEU A 90 -3.94 -10.40 1.32
C LEU A 90 -5.11 -9.44 1.05
N SER A 91 -4.83 -8.15 0.88
CA SER A 91 -5.84 -7.10 0.74
C SER A 91 -5.93 -6.61 -0.70
N GLY A 92 -7.11 -6.70 -1.29
CA GLY A 92 -7.35 -6.33 -2.68
C GLY A 92 -8.81 -6.08 -2.99
N ASP A 93 -9.08 -5.78 -4.27
CA ASP A 93 -10.43 -5.52 -4.76
C ASP A 93 -11.17 -6.83 -5.12
N ASN A 94 -12.46 -6.85 -4.79
CA ASN A 94 -13.42 -7.90 -5.14
C ASN A 94 -14.79 -7.27 -5.45
N SER A 95 -14.80 -6.08 -6.08
CA SER A 95 -16.04 -5.34 -6.33
C SER A 95 -16.80 -5.78 -7.58
N ASP A 96 -16.13 -6.42 -8.52
CA ASP A 96 -16.71 -6.87 -9.78
C ASP A 96 -16.89 -8.39 -9.83
N PRO A 97 -17.99 -8.90 -10.42
CA PRO A 97 -18.15 -10.32 -10.67
C PRO A 97 -17.00 -10.90 -11.50
N GLY A 98 -16.34 -11.93 -10.98
CA GLY A 98 -15.18 -12.56 -11.64
C GLY A 98 -13.84 -11.86 -11.43
N TYR A 99 -13.78 -10.78 -10.66
CA TYR A 99 -12.56 -10.11 -10.28
C TYR A 99 -12.32 -10.23 -8.77
N ASN A 100 -11.39 -11.07 -8.36
CA ASN A 100 -11.11 -11.37 -6.96
C ASN A 100 -9.60 -11.43 -6.72
N GLU A 101 -9.01 -10.26 -6.39
CA GLU A 101 -7.56 -10.20 -6.12
C GLU A 101 -7.14 -11.00 -4.89
N PRO A 102 -7.83 -10.90 -3.72
CA PRO A 102 -7.44 -11.68 -2.54
C PRO A 102 -7.39 -13.18 -2.80
N GLU A 103 -8.37 -13.73 -3.52
CA GLU A 103 -8.38 -15.15 -3.83
C GLU A 103 -7.24 -15.55 -4.80
N ALA A 104 -6.98 -14.71 -5.81
CA ALA A 104 -5.86 -14.95 -6.74
C ALA A 104 -4.50 -14.91 -6.01
N MET A 105 -4.33 -13.98 -5.06
CA MET A 105 -3.15 -13.92 -4.19
C MET A 105 -3.04 -15.15 -3.29
N ARG A 106 -4.15 -15.58 -2.68
CA ARG A 106 -4.21 -16.79 -1.85
C ARG A 106 -3.76 -18.03 -2.63
N GLN A 107 -4.34 -18.24 -3.82
CA GLN A 107 -3.97 -19.37 -4.67
C GLN A 107 -2.46 -19.37 -5.02
N LEU A 108 -1.89 -18.18 -5.25
CA LEU A 108 -0.45 -18.07 -5.50
C LEU A 108 0.35 -18.39 -4.25
N ALA A 109 0.00 -17.87 -3.09
CA ALA A 109 0.71 -18.12 -1.82
C ALA A 109 0.68 -19.60 -1.43
N LEU A 110 -0.48 -20.28 -1.60
CA LEU A 110 -0.60 -21.73 -1.38
C LEU A 110 0.33 -22.54 -2.30
N ARG A 111 0.38 -22.20 -3.59
CA ARG A 111 1.32 -22.84 -4.54
C ARG A 111 2.78 -22.61 -4.17
N LEU A 112 3.09 -21.51 -3.49
CA LEU A 112 4.43 -21.22 -2.98
C LEU A 112 4.71 -21.84 -1.60
N GLY A 113 3.77 -22.66 -1.06
CA GLY A 113 3.99 -23.45 0.15
C GLY A 113 3.53 -22.79 1.46
N VAL A 114 2.90 -21.62 1.42
CA VAL A 114 2.34 -21.01 2.64
C VAL A 114 1.09 -21.80 3.07
N PRO A 115 0.98 -22.24 4.32
CA PRO A 115 -0.19 -22.95 4.79
C PRO A 115 -1.41 -22.03 4.88
N GLU A 116 -2.61 -22.60 4.65
CA GLU A 116 -3.88 -21.86 4.62
C GLU A 116 -4.11 -21.00 5.87
N GLU A 117 -3.81 -21.58 7.03
CA GLU A 117 -3.98 -20.91 8.32
C GLU A 117 -3.08 -19.68 8.52
N ALA A 118 -2.05 -19.49 7.69
CA ALA A 118 -1.20 -18.29 7.71
C ALA A 118 -1.74 -17.18 6.83
N LEU A 119 -2.76 -17.45 5.99
CA LEU A 119 -3.33 -16.51 5.05
C LEU A 119 -4.62 -15.91 5.60
N VAL A 120 -4.75 -14.60 5.46
CA VAL A 120 -5.96 -13.83 5.82
C VAL A 120 -6.38 -13.02 4.60
N LEU A 121 -7.67 -13.06 4.24
CA LEU A 121 -8.18 -12.41 3.06
C LEU A 121 -8.96 -11.14 3.41
N ASP A 122 -8.63 -10.06 2.75
CA ASP A 122 -9.39 -8.81 2.80
C ASP A 122 -9.94 -8.45 1.42
N PHE A 123 -11.25 -8.62 1.25
CA PHE A 123 -11.97 -8.44 0.00
C PHE A 123 -12.44 -7.00 -0.27
N ALA A 124 -12.09 -6.04 0.57
CA ALA A 124 -12.52 -4.65 0.43
C ALA A 124 -11.36 -3.64 0.49
N GLY A 125 -10.14 -4.08 0.24
CA GLY A 125 -8.95 -3.24 0.14
C GLY A 125 -8.82 -2.56 -1.22
N ARG A 126 -9.79 -1.74 -1.61
CA ARG A 126 -9.84 -1.10 -2.94
C ARG A 126 -8.78 -0.02 -3.13
N ARG A 127 -8.45 0.71 -2.07
CA ARG A 127 -7.40 1.74 -2.01
C ARG A 127 -6.45 1.43 -0.87
N SER A 128 -5.24 1.97 -0.91
CA SER A 128 -4.26 1.74 0.18
C SER A 128 -4.75 2.27 1.52
N TYR A 129 -5.52 3.36 1.53
CA TYR A 129 -6.20 3.86 2.71
C TYR A 129 -7.18 2.82 3.27
N ASP A 130 -8.04 2.25 2.43
CA ASP A 130 -9.02 1.24 2.83
C ASP A 130 -8.32 -0.01 3.40
N THR A 131 -7.26 -0.49 2.74
CA THR A 131 -6.43 -1.61 3.23
C THR A 131 -5.88 -1.34 4.63
N CYS A 132 -5.24 -0.17 4.86
CA CYS A 132 -4.68 0.17 6.17
C CYS A 132 -5.77 0.37 7.23
N TYR A 133 -6.87 1.03 6.88
CA TYR A 133 -8.01 1.23 7.77
C TYR A 133 -8.60 -0.11 8.23
N ARG A 134 -8.85 -1.01 7.28
CA ARG A 134 -9.38 -2.34 7.55
C ARG A 134 -8.38 -3.21 8.30
N ALA A 135 -7.09 -3.16 7.96
CA ALA A 135 -6.05 -3.84 8.72
C ALA A 135 -6.10 -3.45 10.20
N ARG A 136 -6.27 -2.16 10.50
CA ARG A 136 -6.36 -1.66 11.88
C ARG A 136 -7.67 -2.03 12.56
N TYR A 137 -8.81 -1.72 11.94
CA TYR A 137 -10.10 -1.70 12.61
C TYR A 137 -10.96 -2.96 12.39
N VAL A 138 -10.69 -3.74 11.34
CA VAL A 138 -11.35 -5.02 11.08
C VAL A 138 -10.49 -6.18 11.54
N PHE A 139 -9.21 -6.16 11.17
CA PHE A 139 -8.27 -7.26 11.42
C PHE A 139 -7.43 -7.09 12.71
N GLY A 140 -7.55 -5.96 13.40
CA GLY A 140 -6.88 -5.73 14.69
C GLY A 140 -5.36 -5.60 14.60
N VAL A 141 -4.80 -5.34 13.41
CA VAL A 141 -3.35 -5.24 13.20
C VAL A 141 -2.80 -4.00 13.89
N GLN A 142 -1.77 -4.19 14.73
CA GLN A 142 -1.09 -3.11 15.44
C GLN A 142 0.33 -2.89 14.92
N ARG A 143 0.99 -3.95 14.41
CA ARG A 143 2.32 -3.89 13.82
C ARG A 143 2.37 -4.76 12.58
N ALA A 144 2.95 -4.23 11.49
CA ALA A 144 2.97 -4.91 10.19
C ALA A 144 4.18 -4.56 9.35
N ILE A 145 4.42 -5.40 8.33
CA ILE A 145 5.28 -5.08 7.19
C ILE A 145 4.39 -4.88 5.98
N ALA A 146 4.40 -3.67 5.41
CA ALA A 146 3.73 -3.36 4.15
C ALA A 146 4.58 -3.88 2.97
N VAL A 147 3.99 -4.67 2.09
CA VAL A 147 4.67 -5.27 0.94
C VAL A 147 4.05 -4.75 -0.35
N THR A 148 4.80 -3.93 -1.07
CA THR A 148 4.41 -3.36 -2.36
C THR A 148 5.63 -2.82 -3.11
N GLN A 149 5.48 -2.33 -4.36
CA GLN A 149 6.59 -1.76 -5.10
C GLN A 149 7.07 -0.42 -4.53
N ALA A 150 8.35 -0.11 -4.75
CA ALA A 150 9.04 1.06 -4.22
C ALA A 150 8.31 2.39 -4.52
N TYR A 151 7.68 2.54 -5.70
CA TYR A 151 6.94 3.76 -6.03
C TYR A 151 5.69 3.98 -5.17
N HIS A 152 5.06 2.90 -4.68
CA HIS A 152 3.84 2.92 -3.88
C HIS A 152 4.12 2.86 -2.37
N LEU A 153 5.25 2.30 -1.99
CA LEU A 153 5.60 1.97 -0.61
C LEU A 153 5.52 3.16 0.36
N PRO A 154 5.98 4.39 0.01
CA PRO A 154 5.86 5.54 0.91
C PRO A 154 4.43 5.85 1.31
N ARG A 155 3.48 5.84 0.36
CA ARG A 155 2.07 6.11 0.63
C ARG A 155 1.42 5.00 1.47
N ALA A 156 1.73 3.73 1.18
CA ALA A 156 1.22 2.59 1.94
C ALA A 156 1.69 2.65 3.40
N VAL A 157 2.99 2.82 3.64
CA VAL A 157 3.57 2.93 4.99
C VAL A 157 3.02 4.14 5.73
N TYR A 158 2.99 5.31 5.08
CA TYR A 158 2.43 6.53 5.67
C TYR A 158 0.98 6.32 6.11
N SER A 159 0.12 5.80 5.21
CA SER A 159 -1.30 5.60 5.53
C SER A 159 -1.50 4.63 6.70
N CYS A 160 -0.77 3.52 6.73
CA CYS A 160 -0.88 2.57 7.83
C CYS A 160 -0.39 3.18 9.15
N ARG A 161 0.70 3.94 9.16
CA ARG A 161 1.24 4.60 10.37
C ARG A 161 0.31 5.68 10.91
N GLU A 162 -0.26 6.53 10.05
CA GLU A 162 -1.23 7.55 10.47
C GLU A 162 -2.52 6.92 11.03
N LEU A 163 -2.87 5.70 10.61
CA LEU A 163 -3.98 4.92 11.17
C LEU A 163 -3.59 4.10 12.42
N GLY A 164 -2.40 4.31 12.97
CA GLY A 164 -1.96 3.70 14.23
C GLY A 164 -1.42 2.27 14.10
N ILE A 165 -0.97 1.85 12.91
CA ILE A 165 -0.24 0.60 12.72
C ILE A 165 1.25 0.90 12.67
N ASP A 166 2.05 0.36 13.60
CA ASP A 166 3.51 0.44 13.50
C ASP A 166 3.99 -0.36 12.29
N THR A 167 4.30 0.36 11.21
CA THR A 167 4.51 -0.25 9.88
C THR A 167 5.90 0.06 9.35
N GLN A 168 6.62 -0.98 8.94
CA GLN A 168 7.77 -0.89 8.05
C GLN A 168 7.34 -1.33 6.65
N GLY A 169 8.08 -0.89 5.63
CA GLY A 169 7.79 -1.24 4.24
C GLY A 169 8.93 -2.01 3.60
N VAL A 170 8.61 -3.08 2.89
CA VAL A 170 9.54 -3.86 2.08
C VAL A 170 9.16 -3.73 0.61
N ALA A 171 10.13 -3.31 -0.20
CA ALA A 171 9.94 -3.16 -1.64
C ALA A 171 9.87 -4.52 -2.34
N ALA A 172 8.81 -4.72 -3.13
CA ALA A 172 8.56 -5.94 -3.90
C ALA A 172 9.01 -5.82 -5.37
N ASP A 173 10.06 -5.04 -5.64
CA ASP A 173 10.59 -4.82 -6.98
C ASP A 173 11.53 -5.97 -7.38
N ARG A 174 10.98 -7.16 -7.66
CA ARG A 174 11.72 -8.37 -7.98
C ARG A 174 12.24 -8.41 -9.43
N ARG A 175 11.74 -7.53 -10.27
CA ARG A 175 12.09 -7.43 -11.69
C ARG A 175 12.15 -5.99 -12.17
N ARG A 176 12.77 -5.79 -13.33
CA ARG A 176 12.71 -4.50 -14.02
C ARG A 176 11.40 -4.39 -14.78
N TYR A 177 10.58 -3.41 -14.43
CA TYR A 177 9.35 -3.10 -15.14
C TYR A 177 9.63 -2.24 -16.37
N SER A 178 8.76 -2.34 -17.39
CA SER A 178 8.83 -1.49 -18.59
C SER A 178 8.74 -0.01 -18.22
N ARG A 179 9.56 0.84 -18.85
CA ARG A 179 9.71 2.27 -18.48
C ARG A 179 8.39 3.05 -18.57
N GLY A 180 7.58 2.83 -19.60
CA GLY A 180 6.32 3.55 -19.82
C GLY A 180 5.31 3.31 -18.70
N PRO A 181 4.87 2.06 -18.42
CA PRO A 181 4.00 1.75 -17.30
C PRO A 181 4.55 2.22 -15.95
N TYR A 182 5.86 2.07 -15.71
CA TYR A 182 6.49 2.48 -14.46
C TYR A 182 6.42 4.00 -14.25
N LEU A 183 6.68 4.80 -15.30
CA LEU A 183 6.54 6.26 -15.22
C LEU A 183 5.08 6.67 -14.96
N TYR A 184 4.13 6.03 -15.64
CA TYR A 184 2.70 6.26 -15.40
C TYR A 184 2.33 5.99 -13.95
N TRP A 185 2.76 4.87 -13.38
CA TRP A 185 2.49 4.53 -11.98
C TRP A 185 3.08 5.56 -11.01
N ARG A 186 4.31 6.02 -11.25
CA ARG A 186 4.93 7.08 -10.44
C ARG A 186 4.18 8.41 -10.51
N LEU A 187 3.71 8.80 -11.68
CA LEU A 187 2.91 10.03 -11.84
C LEU A 187 1.55 9.89 -11.14
N ARG A 188 0.90 8.73 -11.28
CA ARG A 188 -0.36 8.43 -10.59
C ARG A 188 -0.21 8.51 -9.06
N GLU A 189 0.94 8.15 -8.51
CA GLU A 189 1.18 8.20 -7.06
C GLU A 189 1.13 9.63 -6.51
N VAL A 190 1.42 10.67 -7.30
CA VAL A 190 1.28 12.07 -6.85
C VAL A 190 -0.19 12.36 -6.50
N ALA A 191 -1.12 12.06 -7.41
CA ALA A 191 -2.55 12.26 -7.18
C ALA A 191 -3.11 11.31 -6.10
N ALA A 192 -2.67 10.04 -6.11
CA ALA A 192 -3.09 9.06 -5.12
C ALA A 192 -2.62 9.41 -3.70
N THR A 193 -1.44 10.02 -3.56
CA THR A 193 -0.93 10.49 -2.27
C THR A 193 -1.74 11.69 -1.76
N LEU A 194 -2.08 12.64 -2.63
CA LEU A 194 -2.97 13.75 -2.25
C LEU A 194 -4.32 13.20 -1.75
N GLY A 195 -4.92 12.25 -2.48
CA GLY A 195 -6.15 11.59 -2.06
C GLY A 195 -6.03 10.92 -0.69
N ALA A 196 -4.94 10.19 -0.44
CA ALA A 196 -4.71 9.53 0.85
C ALA A 196 -4.55 10.55 2.00
N VAL A 197 -3.85 11.65 1.77
CA VAL A 197 -3.72 12.74 2.77
C VAL A 197 -5.07 13.38 3.07
N LEU A 198 -5.91 13.61 2.04
CA LEU A 198 -7.26 14.12 2.23
C LEU A 198 -8.15 13.14 3.00
N ASP A 199 -8.12 11.86 2.65
CA ASP A 199 -8.87 10.82 3.38
C ASP A 199 -8.48 10.75 4.87
N LEU A 200 -7.17 10.84 5.16
CA LEU A 200 -6.65 10.73 6.53
C LEU A 200 -6.95 11.95 7.40
N HIS A 201 -6.79 13.17 6.86
CA HIS A 201 -6.74 14.38 7.68
C HIS A 201 -7.90 15.35 7.48
N VAL A 202 -8.71 15.15 6.44
CA VAL A 202 -9.82 16.08 6.11
C VAL A 202 -11.15 15.33 6.04
N LEU A 203 -11.24 14.29 5.21
CA LEU A 203 -12.50 13.62 4.93
C LEU A 203 -12.83 12.54 5.97
N HIS A 204 -11.79 11.96 6.62
CA HIS A 204 -11.92 10.85 7.56
C HIS A 204 -12.80 9.73 6.99
N SER A 205 -12.54 9.39 5.72
CA SER A 205 -13.35 8.46 4.94
C SER A 205 -13.48 7.11 5.66
N GLN A 206 -14.70 6.59 5.75
CA GLN A 206 -14.93 5.27 6.32
C GLN A 206 -15.09 4.23 5.20
N PRO A 207 -14.15 3.27 5.07
CA PRO A 207 -14.30 2.15 4.15
C PRO A 207 -15.45 1.21 4.55
N ILE A 208 -15.83 0.32 3.65
CA ILE A 208 -16.74 -0.77 3.97
C ILE A 208 -16.06 -1.69 4.99
N LEU A 209 -16.56 -1.75 6.21
CA LEU A 209 -15.89 -2.51 7.29
C LEU A 209 -16.31 -3.98 7.31
N GLY A 210 -17.60 -4.27 7.19
CA GLY A 210 -18.11 -5.62 7.43
C GLY A 210 -17.94 -6.05 8.90
N PRO A 211 -18.04 -7.35 9.20
CA PRO A 211 -17.84 -7.88 10.54
C PRO A 211 -16.37 -7.78 10.98
N LEU A 212 -16.12 -7.67 12.28
CA LEU A 212 -14.78 -7.75 12.84
C LEU A 212 -14.20 -9.16 12.62
N GLN A 213 -12.95 -9.23 12.18
CA GLN A 213 -12.22 -10.47 11.88
C GLN A 213 -10.78 -10.37 12.43
N PRO A 214 -10.57 -10.25 13.75
CA PRO A 214 -9.24 -10.10 14.31
C PRO A 214 -8.33 -11.27 13.91
N ILE A 215 -7.11 -10.96 13.49
CA ILE A 215 -6.10 -11.97 13.18
C ILE A 215 -5.65 -12.63 14.48
N VAL A 216 -5.95 -13.92 14.62
CA VAL A 216 -5.50 -14.73 15.77
C VAL A 216 -4.04 -15.14 15.53
N MET A 217 -3.16 -14.67 16.39
CA MET A 217 -1.75 -15.08 16.40
C MET A 217 -1.60 -16.42 17.14
N ARG A 218 -0.63 -17.24 16.75
CA ARG A 218 -0.30 -18.41 17.55
C ARG A 218 0.27 -17.97 18.89
N GLU A 219 -0.21 -18.55 19.97
CA GLU A 219 0.45 -18.38 21.26
C GLU A 219 1.90 -18.89 21.16
N PRO A 220 2.89 -18.17 21.72
CA PRO A 220 4.25 -18.66 21.75
C PRO A 220 4.24 -20.01 22.46
N ARG A 221 4.69 -21.07 21.77
CA ARG A 221 4.88 -22.38 22.42
C ARG A 221 5.77 -22.15 23.64
N SER A 222 5.24 -22.37 24.83
CA SER A 222 6.03 -22.42 26.04
C SER A 222 7.16 -23.41 25.80
N ARG A 223 8.40 -22.93 25.79
CA ARG A 223 9.56 -23.83 25.76
C ARG A 223 9.53 -24.63 27.06
N SER A 224 9.07 -25.86 26.94
CA SER A 224 9.23 -26.88 27.99
C SER A 224 10.67 -27.36 28.03
#